data_3baa402022000d89aaaf21cd63e79ba9
#
_entry.id   3baa402022000d89aaaf21cd63e79ba9
#
_cell.length_a   1.000
_cell.length_b   1.000
_cell.length_c   1.000
_cell.angle_alpha   90.00
_cell.angle_beta   90.00
_cell.angle_gamma   90.00
#
_symmetry.space_group_name_H-M   'P 1'
#
loop_
_entity.id
_entity.type
_entity.pdbx_description
1 polymer ?
#
loop_
_entity_poly.entity_id
_entity_poly.type
_entity_poly.pdbx_seq_one_letter_code
_entity_poly.pdbx_strand_id
1 'polypeptide(L)'
;MDKNDVFLPRPINTVLEGCKNYLSWSQAMCNFLKGRMLWHYCTSAITVPVKGANEEDVAFLGRMIEWDSHNHMIFTWIWSTSIPSISNLLGSFDDAKSTWDMLAKRYSSTHGFMKYQLVVELHQLRQEPGQSINDYYD
;
A
#
# COMPACT_ATOMS: atom_id res chain seq x y z
N MET A 1 -23.89 17.37 1.55
CA MET A 1 -23.39 17.00 1.67
C MET A 1 -23.06 16.87 1.49
N ASP A 2 -23.16 16.81 1.70
CA ASP A 2 -22.70 16.47 1.72
C ASP A 2 -22.12 16.20 1.40
N LYS A 3 -22.34 16.46 1.42
CA LYS A 3 -21.62 16.32 1.26
C LYS A 3 -20.82 15.80 0.92
N ASN A 4 -20.89 15.96 1.05
CA ASN A 4 -20.04 15.35 0.96
C ASN A 4 -19.24 15.02 0.76
N ASP A 5 -19.72 15.02 0.86
CA ASP A 5 -19.01 14.81 0.94
C ASP A 5 -18.28 14.64 0.74
N VAL A 6 -18.74 14.80 0.38
CA VAL A 6 -17.90 15.12 0.48
C VAL A 6 -16.77 14.53 0.82
N PHE A 7 -16.74 14.17 1.43
CA PHE A 7 -15.79 13.59 1.73
C PHE A 7 -15.34 12.52 0.92
N LEU A 8 -14.00 12.25 0.78
CA LEU A 8 -13.48 11.20 -0.03
C LEU A 8 -13.69 9.92 0.69
N PRO A 9 -14.50 9.01 0.19
CA PRO A 9 -14.61 7.70 0.80
C PRO A 9 -13.29 6.98 0.70
N ARG A 10 -13.04 6.06 1.61
CA ARG A 10 -11.86 5.23 1.50
C ARG A 10 -11.95 4.35 0.28
N PRO A 11 -10.83 4.12 -0.42
CA PRO A 11 -10.86 3.26 -1.59
C PRO A 11 -11.19 1.81 -1.24
N ILE A 12 -10.79 1.36 -0.04
CA ILE A 12 -11.03 0.02 0.43
C ILE A 12 -11.33 0.09 1.92
N ASN A 13 -11.91 -0.98 2.45
CA ASN A 13 -12.29 -1.02 3.85
C ASN A 13 -11.19 -1.54 4.76
N THR A 14 -10.23 -2.24 4.21
CA THR A 14 -9.13 -2.81 5.00
C THR A 14 -8.12 -1.71 5.29
N VAL A 15 -7.70 -1.62 6.55
CA VAL A 15 -6.65 -0.69 6.96
C VAL A 15 -5.40 -1.50 7.25
N LEU A 16 -4.31 -1.15 6.60
CA LEU A 16 -3.06 -1.88 6.74
C LEU A 16 -2.51 -1.68 8.14
N GLU A 17 -2.26 -2.77 8.83
CA GLU A 17 -1.73 -2.77 10.19
C GLU A 17 -0.35 -3.41 10.29
N GLY A 18 0.08 -4.11 9.26
CA GLY A 18 1.37 -4.77 9.27
C GLY A 18 1.32 -6.10 8.56
N CYS A 19 2.24 -6.98 8.93
CA CYS A 19 2.35 -8.28 8.26
C CYS A 19 1.08 -9.10 8.35
N LYS A 20 0.36 -8.98 9.45
CA LYS A 20 -0.75 -9.89 9.68
C LYS A 20 -1.90 -9.66 8.71
N ASN A 21 -2.05 -8.46 8.16
CA ASN A 21 -3.13 -8.22 7.21
C ASN A 21 -2.66 -7.60 5.91
N TYR A 22 -1.33 -7.65 5.66
CA TYR A 22 -0.82 -7.08 4.42
C TYR A 22 -1.41 -7.77 3.20
N LEU A 23 -1.56 -9.09 3.24
CA LEU A 23 -2.06 -9.81 2.06
C LEU A 23 -3.46 -9.34 1.68
N SER A 24 -4.37 -9.28 2.65
CA SER A 24 -5.73 -8.85 2.31
C SER A 24 -5.77 -7.38 1.91
N TRP A 25 -4.97 -6.54 2.58
CA TRP A 25 -4.92 -5.13 2.22
C TRP A 25 -4.38 -4.94 0.81
N SER A 26 -3.28 -5.61 0.49
CA SER A 26 -2.64 -5.43 -0.81
C SER A 26 -3.52 -5.95 -1.94
N GLN A 27 -4.23 -7.05 -1.72
CA GLN A 27 -5.15 -7.57 -2.73
C GLN A 27 -6.29 -6.60 -2.98
N ALA A 28 -6.85 -6.06 -1.91
CA ALA A 28 -7.95 -5.11 -2.04
C ALA A 28 -7.50 -3.84 -2.76
N MET A 29 -6.33 -3.33 -2.37
CA MET A 29 -5.81 -2.11 -3.00
C MET A 29 -5.45 -2.35 -4.46
N CYS A 30 -4.83 -3.49 -4.75
CA CYS A 30 -4.46 -3.82 -6.12
C CYS A 30 -5.72 -3.89 -7.01
N ASN A 31 -6.76 -4.56 -6.52
CA ASN A 31 -8.00 -4.66 -7.28
C ASN A 31 -8.64 -3.28 -7.47
N PHE A 32 -8.61 -2.46 -6.45
CA PHE A 32 -9.14 -1.11 -6.56
C PHE A 32 -8.40 -0.32 -7.62
N LEU A 33 -7.07 -0.38 -7.61
CA LEU A 33 -6.26 0.37 -8.57
C LEU A 33 -6.42 -0.17 -9.98
N LYS A 34 -6.55 -1.49 -10.13
CA LYS A 34 -6.78 -2.07 -11.45
C LYS A 34 -8.11 -1.60 -12.03
N GLY A 35 -9.13 -1.50 -11.19
CA GLY A 35 -10.43 -1.03 -11.65
C GLY A 35 -10.41 0.41 -12.12
N ARG A 36 -9.42 1.18 -11.69
CA ARG A 36 -9.28 2.57 -12.10
C ARG A 36 -8.16 2.76 -13.12
N MET A 37 -7.58 1.66 -13.59
CA MET A 37 -6.49 1.69 -14.56
C MET A 37 -5.26 2.41 -14.04
N LEU A 38 -5.01 2.27 -12.73
CA LEU A 38 -3.88 2.94 -12.07
C LEU A 38 -2.87 1.97 -11.49
N TRP A 39 -3.15 0.67 -11.58
CA TRP A 39 -2.27 -0.31 -10.97
C TRP A 39 -0.84 -0.27 -11.51
N HIS A 40 -0.69 0.02 -12.79
CA HIS A 40 0.62 -0.02 -13.40
C HIS A 40 1.55 1.10 -12.94
N TYR A 41 1.03 2.08 -12.21
CA TYR A 41 1.89 3.06 -11.55
C TYR A 41 2.67 2.44 -10.40
N CYS A 42 2.16 1.35 -9.84
CA CYS A 42 2.83 0.65 -8.75
C CYS A 42 3.78 -0.42 -9.25
N THR A 43 3.82 -0.64 -10.55
CA THR A 43 4.73 -1.60 -11.18
C THR A 43 5.76 -0.85 -11.98
N SER A 44 6.57 -1.57 -12.74
CA SER A 44 7.53 -0.92 -13.62
C SER A 44 6.95 -0.52 -14.97
N ALA A 45 5.65 -0.76 -15.18
CA ALA A 45 5.05 -0.55 -16.50
C ALA A 45 4.85 0.92 -16.83
N ILE A 46 4.51 1.74 -15.83
CA ILE A 46 4.38 3.18 -16.04
C ILE A 46 5.44 3.87 -15.21
N THR A 47 6.33 4.58 -15.90
CA THR A 47 7.44 5.27 -15.24
C THR A 47 7.28 6.77 -15.45
N VAL A 48 8.12 7.54 -14.75
CA VAL A 48 8.08 8.99 -14.87
C VAL A 48 8.30 9.36 -16.34
N PRO A 49 7.50 10.28 -16.87
CA PRO A 49 7.63 10.66 -18.28
C PRO A 49 9.01 11.27 -18.59
N VAL A 50 9.47 10.99 -19.81
CA VAL A 50 10.70 11.56 -20.32
C VAL A 50 10.32 12.33 -21.59
N LYS A 51 10.84 13.54 -21.71
CA LYS A 51 10.49 14.37 -22.86
C LYS A 51 11.00 13.74 -24.15
N GLY A 52 10.12 13.65 -25.14
CA GLY A 52 10.48 13.12 -26.45
C GLY A 52 11.31 14.10 -27.23
N ALA A 53 12.06 13.59 -28.22
CA ALA A 53 12.98 14.41 -28.99
C ALA A 53 12.27 15.55 -29.72
N ASN A 54 11.05 15.27 -30.23
CA ASN A 54 10.28 16.28 -30.98
C ASN A 54 9.06 16.74 -30.22
N GLU A 55 9.00 16.46 -28.92
CA GLU A 55 7.85 16.81 -28.11
C GLU A 55 7.97 18.26 -27.66
N GLU A 56 6.86 19.00 -27.72
CA GLU A 56 6.84 20.35 -27.25
C GLU A 56 6.79 20.41 -25.74
N ASP A 57 7.33 21.48 -25.18
CA ASP A 57 7.40 21.64 -23.74
C ASP A 57 6.02 21.57 -23.09
N VAL A 58 5.00 22.18 -23.74
CA VAL A 58 3.65 22.19 -23.19
C VAL A 58 3.08 20.76 -23.14
N ALA A 59 3.33 19.98 -24.18
CA ALA A 59 2.83 18.62 -24.23
C ALA A 59 3.50 17.77 -23.17
N PHE A 60 4.81 17.94 -22.99
CA PHE A 60 5.55 17.20 -21.98
C PHE A 60 5.06 17.59 -20.58
N LEU A 61 4.89 18.88 -20.35
CA LEU A 61 4.40 19.36 -19.05
C LEU A 61 3.04 18.74 -18.73
N GLY A 62 2.16 18.65 -19.71
CA GLY A 62 0.85 18.02 -19.50
C GLY A 62 0.99 16.58 -19.06
N ARG A 63 1.89 15.83 -19.69
CA ARG A 63 2.09 14.44 -19.32
C ARG A 63 2.70 14.32 -17.92
N MET A 64 3.60 15.22 -17.55
CA MET A 64 4.18 15.23 -16.22
C MET A 64 3.13 15.49 -15.16
N ILE A 65 2.28 16.47 -15.42
CA ILE A 65 1.23 16.82 -14.45
C ILE A 65 0.28 15.66 -14.26
N GLU A 66 -0.08 14.99 -15.36
CA GLU A 66 -0.98 13.84 -15.26
C GLU A 66 -0.33 12.71 -14.47
N TRP A 67 0.93 12.41 -14.78
CA TRP A 67 1.65 11.36 -14.07
C TRP A 67 1.73 11.68 -12.58
N ASP A 68 2.09 12.91 -12.27
CA ASP A 68 2.26 13.34 -10.90
C ASP A 68 0.93 13.29 -10.14
N SER A 69 -0.15 13.70 -10.78
CA SER A 69 -1.48 13.68 -10.17
C SER A 69 -1.92 12.26 -9.83
N HIS A 70 -1.77 11.33 -10.77
CA HIS A 70 -2.13 9.95 -10.52
C HIS A 70 -1.26 9.33 -9.44
N ASN A 71 0.01 9.66 -9.45
CA ASN A 71 0.94 9.15 -8.49
C ASN A 71 0.56 9.58 -7.07
N HIS A 72 0.22 10.86 -6.91
CA HIS A 72 -0.17 11.38 -5.61
C HIS A 72 -1.54 10.87 -5.16
N MET A 73 -2.42 10.61 -6.10
CA MET A 73 -3.71 10.04 -5.80
C MET A 73 -3.53 8.66 -5.17
N ILE A 74 -2.68 7.83 -5.78
CA ILE A 74 -2.39 6.50 -5.26
C ILE A 74 -1.72 6.60 -3.89
N PHE A 75 -0.76 7.50 -3.77
CA PHE A 75 -0.06 7.71 -2.52
C PHE A 75 -1.04 8.07 -1.39
N THR A 76 -1.98 8.97 -1.69
CA THR A 76 -2.97 9.38 -0.70
C THR A 76 -3.87 8.23 -0.28
N TRP A 77 -4.27 7.39 -1.23
CA TRP A 77 -5.08 6.22 -0.90
C TRP A 77 -4.33 5.24 -0.02
N ILE A 78 -3.05 5.03 -0.29
CA ILE A 78 -2.24 4.15 0.55
C ILE A 78 -2.13 4.76 1.94
N TRP A 79 -1.85 6.05 2.01
CA TRP A 79 -1.71 6.76 3.27
C TRP A 79 -2.99 6.63 4.10
N SER A 80 -4.13 6.90 3.48
CA SER A 80 -5.40 6.92 4.21
C SER A 80 -5.90 5.55 4.63
N THR A 81 -5.33 4.49 4.08
CA THR A 81 -5.70 3.12 4.43
C THR A 81 -4.60 2.41 5.20
N SER A 82 -3.77 3.17 5.90
CA SER A 82 -2.71 2.63 6.74
C SER A 82 -2.82 3.25 8.12
N ILE A 83 -2.47 2.48 9.15
CA ILE A 83 -2.45 3.05 10.50
C ILE A 83 -1.33 4.08 10.60
N PRO A 84 -1.41 5.02 11.57
CA PRO A 84 -0.43 6.11 11.63
C PRO A 84 1.02 5.66 11.73
N SER A 85 1.30 4.58 12.42
CA SER A 85 2.68 4.11 12.52
C SER A 85 3.24 3.70 11.16
N ILE A 86 2.37 3.30 10.23
CA ILE A 86 2.79 2.95 8.89
C ILE A 86 2.79 4.18 7.99
N SER A 87 1.72 4.99 8.05
CA SER A 87 1.65 6.15 7.19
C SER A 87 2.77 7.14 7.52
N ASN A 88 3.25 7.17 8.75
CA ASN A 88 4.38 8.03 9.09
C ASN A 88 5.66 7.60 8.40
N LEU A 89 5.76 6.33 8.00
CA LEU A 89 6.92 5.86 7.25
C LEU A 89 6.88 6.29 5.80
N LEU A 90 5.71 6.66 5.31
CA LEU A 90 5.53 6.98 3.90
C LEU A 90 6.00 8.37 3.54
N GLY A 91 6.26 9.21 4.52
CA GLY A 91 6.61 10.59 4.27
C GLY A 91 7.93 10.78 3.53
N SER A 92 8.79 9.77 3.53
CA SER A 92 10.06 9.86 2.82
C SER A 92 9.97 9.39 1.37
N PHE A 93 8.78 8.97 0.93
CA PHE A 93 8.56 8.50 -0.44
C PHE A 93 7.61 9.46 -1.13
N ASP A 94 7.83 9.65 -2.42
CA ASP A 94 6.99 10.57 -3.16
C ASP A 94 6.45 9.97 -4.47
N ASP A 95 6.61 8.66 -4.67
CA ASP A 95 6.00 8.03 -5.82
C ASP A 95 5.37 6.70 -5.43
N ALA A 96 4.36 6.31 -6.21
CA ALA A 96 3.55 5.15 -5.90
C ALA A 96 4.36 3.86 -5.92
N LYS A 97 5.26 3.73 -6.88
CA LYS A 97 6.02 2.48 -7.00
C LYS A 97 6.94 2.28 -5.82
N SER A 98 7.68 3.32 -5.43
CA SER A 98 8.59 3.20 -4.30
C SER A 98 7.83 2.91 -3.01
N THR A 99 6.67 3.56 -2.84
CA THR A 99 5.85 3.32 -1.66
C THR A 99 5.34 1.88 -1.64
N TRP A 100 4.82 1.42 -2.77
CA TRP A 100 4.31 0.06 -2.87
C TRP A 100 5.40 -0.96 -2.62
N ASP A 101 6.57 -0.75 -3.22
CA ASP A 101 7.69 -1.68 -3.07
C ASP A 101 8.18 -1.74 -1.63
N MET A 102 8.22 -0.59 -0.97
CA MET A 102 8.64 -0.55 0.43
C MET A 102 7.68 -1.35 1.31
N LEU A 103 6.38 -1.16 1.10
CA LEU A 103 5.40 -1.90 1.89
C LEU A 103 5.46 -3.39 1.61
N ALA A 104 5.61 -3.76 0.35
CA ALA A 104 5.71 -5.17 -0.01
C ALA A 104 6.94 -5.79 0.63
N LYS A 105 8.07 -5.11 0.55
CA LYS A 105 9.30 -5.63 1.11
C LYS A 105 9.22 -5.76 2.62
N ARG A 106 8.55 -4.80 3.26
CA ARG A 106 8.50 -4.77 4.71
C ARG A 106 7.48 -5.74 5.28
N TYR A 107 6.34 -5.93 4.61
CA TYR A 107 5.23 -6.65 5.22
C TYR A 107 4.80 -7.90 4.48
N SER A 108 5.19 -8.11 3.24
CA SER A 108 4.75 -9.27 2.48
C SER A 108 5.82 -10.32 2.32
N SER A 109 7.04 -10.05 2.76
CA SER A 109 8.11 -11.01 2.54
C SER A 109 7.77 -12.31 3.24
N THR A 110 8.05 -13.41 2.58
CA THR A 110 7.85 -14.72 3.18
C THR A 110 8.59 -14.81 4.49
N HIS A 111 9.79 -14.24 4.52
CA HIS A 111 10.58 -14.25 5.75
C HIS A 111 9.88 -13.51 6.88
N GLY A 112 9.33 -12.32 6.59
CA GLY A 112 8.64 -11.57 7.62
C GLY A 112 7.39 -12.26 8.12
N PHE A 113 6.62 -12.83 7.19
CA PHE A 113 5.41 -13.56 7.57
C PHE A 113 5.76 -14.80 8.39
N MET A 114 6.76 -15.56 7.96
CA MET A 114 7.17 -16.76 8.68
C MET A 114 7.74 -16.41 10.04
N LYS A 115 8.43 -15.28 10.14
CA LYS A 115 8.93 -14.82 11.40
C LYS A 115 7.80 -14.52 12.37
N TYR A 116 6.77 -13.87 11.88
CA TYR A 116 5.59 -13.60 12.68
C TYR A 116 4.92 -14.89 13.13
N GLN A 117 4.75 -15.83 12.20
CA GLN A 117 4.16 -17.12 12.51
C GLN A 117 4.97 -17.86 13.55
N LEU A 118 6.29 -17.82 13.39
CA LEU A 118 7.18 -18.52 14.32
C LEU A 118 7.05 -17.95 15.72
N VAL A 119 6.97 -16.63 15.84
CA VAL A 119 6.80 -16.01 17.14
C VAL A 119 5.50 -16.46 17.79
N VAL A 120 4.43 -16.52 17.03
CA VAL A 120 3.14 -16.97 17.54
C VAL A 120 3.24 -18.43 18.00
N GLU A 121 3.88 -19.27 17.19
CA GLU A 121 4.01 -20.68 17.54
C GLU A 121 4.87 -20.88 18.78
N LEU A 122 5.91 -20.07 18.92
CA LEU A 122 6.74 -20.15 20.13
C LEU A 122 5.94 -19.77 21.36
N HIS A 123 5.08 -18.79 21.25
CA HIS A 123 4.22 -18.44 22.37
C HIS A 123 3.27 -19.57 22.70
N GLN A 124 2.74 -20.24 21.69
CA GLN A 124 1.87 -21.38 21.91
C GLN A 124 2.61 -22.51 22.60
N LEU A 125 3.84 -22.75 22.21
CA LEU A 125 4.65 -23.79 22.82
C LEU A 125 5.03 -23.46 24.25
N ARG A 126 5.13 -22.21 24.59
CA ARG A 126 5.40 -21.81 25.97
C ARG A 126 4.20 -21.98 26.84
N GLN A 127 3.02 -22.07 26.26
CA GLN A 127 1.84 -22.36 27.03
C GLN A 127 1.92 -23.76 27.55
N GLU A 128 1.54 -23.93 28.75
CA GLU A 128 1.49 -25.27 29.28
C GLU A 128 0.38 -26.05 28.67
N PRO A 129 0.48 -27.37 28.69
CA PRO A 129 -0.63 -28.17 28.25
C PRO A 129 -1.90 -27.71 28.93
N GLY A 130 -2.93 -27.54 28.16
CA GLY A 130 -4.20 -27.10 28.68
C GLY A 130 -4.52 -25.66 28.39
N GLN A 131 -3.55 -24.88 28.00
CA GLN A 131 -3.82 -23.52 27.63
C GLN A 131 -4.30 -23.45 26.19
N SER A 132 -5.14 -22.47 25.94
CA SER A 132 -5.70 -22.31 24.61
C SER A 132 -4.65 -21.70 23.68
N ILE A 133 -4.53 -22.27 22.52
CA ILE A 133 -3.66 -21.73 21.50
C ILE A 133 -4.16 -20.37 21.05
N ASN A 134 -5.46 -20.17 21.10
CA ASN A 134 -6.06 -18.94 20.64
C ASN A 134 -5.65 -17.71 21.44
N ASP A 135 -5.07 -17.91 22.59
CA ASP A 135 -4.65 -16.78 23.41
C ASP A 135 -3.61 -15.93 22.75
N TYR A 136 -2.95 -16.44 21.72
CA TYR A 136 -1.85 -15.74 21.09
C TYR A 136 -2.14 -15.25 19.70
N TYR A 137 -3.32 -15.56 19.21
CA TYR A 137 -3.70 -15.05 17.92
C TYR A 137 -4.55 -13.85 18.11
N ASP A 138 -4.21 -12.83 17.46
CA ASP A 138 -5.05 -11.73 17.55
C ASP A 138 -4.72 -10.71 16.76
#